data_1a4bf23341faf26fdfb4697176343536
#
_entry.id   1a4bf23341faf26fdfb4697176343536
#
_cell.length_a   1.000
_cell.length_b   1.000
_cell.length_c   1.000
_cell.angle_alpha   90.00
_cell.angle_beta   90.00
_cell.angle_gamma   90.00
#
_symmetry.space_group_name_H-M   'P 1'
#
loop_
_entity.id
_entity.type
_entity.pdbx_description
1 polymer ?
#
loop_
_entity_poly.entity_id
_entity_poly.type
_entity_poly.pdbx_seq_one_letter_code
_entity_poly.pdbx_strand_id
1 'polypeptide(L)'
;GLGDVYKRQGLFIGSHIDQAVIKFEKQFNSLNLVRVNTEYYFDPDSELSRQSQSNISDSVIENFEITHKNEDENTYLIDITKLLKSDNLTKLKSEPRDYDSDSFGVGSLSRSKTAISKIYNYPNNTDFEVDYVFSNPASYESLRNTSVKLRYTFLEMPQDNGFELRFEDPRIGYFTDRVTDLSSTEITPYRDLVQKWNLQKQNPDAAKSKPIKPIKFWLENTTPNELRPLIKNAVLAWNIAFEKAGFIDAIEVDVQPDDADWDAGDIRYNVLRWTSSPNPPFGGYGPSFSNPRTGEILSADIMLEWIFLTNRMRYEDIFLSSEVSSERCNFSSLRNEQRIFGNLVANSMNFSLEDTDKLFEEELTMLILHEVGHTLGLNHNMGATTLHNNKDVHNPEITYKEGLSASVMDYHAINIAPPGVEQGQFSDIKPGLYDQWAIEFAYTPNLSEEEIQKILNRSQEKGHFFGNDADDMRSPGRGIDPRVNIGDMSDDPVEYAIGRYKLVQEIMPDIVEKIKSKSDTWESVYQSYFILMRQIMTSMDVVSRQIGGVYVTRHPSNTKSVKKPYEAVPYRTQKKAMETLNKYAFNSEGLKPLDSVAA
;
A
#
# COMPACT_ATOMS: atom_id res chain seq x y z
N GLY A 1 -4.56 6.76 8.52
CA GLY A 1 -4.57 5.57 8.10
C GLY A 1 -3.99 4.36 8.81
N LEU A 2 -2.75 4.40 9.27
CA LEU A 2 -2.10 3.22 9.86
C LEU A 2 -2.67 2.80 11.23
N GLY A 3 -3.41 3.66 11.91
CA GLY A 3 -4.03 3.34 13.19
C GLY A 3 -4.94 2.12 13.18
N ASP A 4 -5.55 1.80 12.05
CA ASP A 4 -6.50 0.68 11.96
C ASP A 4 -5.83 -0.68 11.79
N VAL A 5 -4.63 -0.74 11.23
CA VAL A 5 -3.83 -1.95 11.15
C VAL A 5 -3.46 -2.47 12.54
N TYR A 6 -3.26 -1.58 13.48
CA TYR A 6 -2.89 -1.90 14.87
C TYR A 6 -3.98 -2.51 15.71
N LYS A 7 -5.22 -2.13 15.43
CA LYS A 7 -6.36 -2.54 16.26
C LYS A 7 -6.56 -4.06 16.27
N ARG A 8 -5.96 -4.80 15.34
CA ARG A 8 -6.16 -6.24 15.22
C ARG A 8 -4.95 -7.12 15.56
N GLN A 9 -3.69 -6.63 15.46
CA GLN A 9 -2.52 -7.53 15.49
C GLN A 9 -1.35 -7.06 16.35
N GLY A 10 -1.47 -5.94 17.05
CA GLY A 10 -0.34 -5.35 17.74
C GLY A 10 0.61 -4.60 16.78
N LEU A 11 1.67 -4.06 17.32
CA LEU A 11 2.65 -3.26 16.60
C LEU A 11 3.65 -4.17 15.89
N PHE A 12 4.04 -3.83 14.67
CA PHE A 12 5.10 -4.49 13.93
C PHE A 12 6.22 -3.52 13.57
N ILE A 13 7.38 -4.05 13.21
CA ILE A 13 8.55 -3.24 12.87
C ILE A 13 8.23 -2.30 11.71
N GLY A 14 8.57 -1.01 11.87
CA GLY A 14 8.45 0.03 10.86
C GLY A 14 7.05 0.60 10.67
N SER A 15 6.07 0.16 11.45
CA SER A 15 4.75 0.77 11.39
C SER A 15 4.76 2.20 11.90
N HIS A 16 4.13 3.11 11.15
CA HIS A 16 3.82 4.45 11.64
C HIS A 16 2.57 4.40 12.53
N ILE A 17 2.69 4.90 13.75
CA ILE A 17 1.58 4.89 14.72
C ILE A 17 0.79 6.19 14.65
N ASP A 18 1.47 7.32 14.58
CA ASP A 18 0.88 8.65 14.60
C ASP A 18 1.79 9.64 13.87
N GLN A 19 1.19 10.62 13.23
CA GLN A 19 1.86 11.78 12.64
C GLN A 19 1.13 13.02 13.08
N ALA A 20 1.85 14.04 13.51
CA ALA A 20 1.25 15.29 13.95
C ALA A 20 2.18 16.47 13.71
N VAL A 21 1.60 17.62 13.39
CA VAL A 21 2.29 18.89 13.51
C VAL A 21 2.21 19.33 14.96
N ILE A 22 3.35 19.60 15.56
CA ILE A 22 3.45 20.12 16.91
C ILE A 22 4.13 21.47 16.91
N LYS A 23 3.83 22.28 17.93
CA LYS A 23 4.52 23.55 18.18
C LYS A 23 4.76 23.72 19.67
N PHE A 24 5.77 24.51 20.03
CA PHE A 24 5.98 24.97 21.40
C PHE A 24 5.42 26.38 21.56
N GLU A 25 4.56 26.56 22.55
CA GLU A 25 4.00 27.87 22.90
C GLU A 25 4.45 28.28 24.29
N LYS A 26 5.10 29.42 24.36
CA LYS A 26 5.52 29.97 25.66
C LYS A 26 4.33 30.55 26.41
N GLN A 27 4.16 30.11 27.66
CA GLN A 27 3.17 30.63 28.58
C GLN A 27 3.85 30.98 29.92
N PHE A 28 4.13 32.22 30.13
CA PHE A 28 4.88 32.71 31.32
C PHE A 28 6.24 31.99 31.48
N ASN A 29 6.39 31.15 32.52
CA ASN A 29 7.61 30.39 32.82
C ASN A 29 7.57 28.95 32.36
N SER A 30 6.62 28.59 31.49
CA SER A 30 6.46 27.26 30.96
C SER A 30 6.34 27.26 29.44
N LEU A 31 6.56 26.09 28.83
CA LEU A 31 6.31 25.81 27.41
C LEU A 31 5.22 24.74 27.29
N ASN A 32 4.19 25.07 26.58
CA ASN A 32 3.19 24.09 26.15
C ASN A 32 3.67 23.39 24.88
N LEU A 33 3.63 22.06 24.85
CA LEU A 33 3.67 21.29 23.61
C LEU A 33 2.24 21.15 23.10
N VAL A 34 2.01 21.66 21.91
CA VAL A 34 0.68 21.78 21.34
C VAL A 34 0.61 21.00 20.05
N ARG A 35 -0.38 20.12 19.91
CA ARG A 35 -0.73 19.47 18.64
C ARG A 35 -1.61 20.42 17.83
N VAL A 36 -1.13 20.77 16.65
CA VAL A 36 -1.84 21.69 15.74
C VAL A 36 -2.94 20.93 15.02
N ASN A 37 -4.11 21.53 14.95
CA ASN A 37 -5.19 21.02 14.12
C ASN A 37 -4.90 21.32 12.65
N THR A 38 -4.84 20.28 11.82
CA THR A 38 -4.58 20.35 10.37
C THR A 38 -5.75 19.90 9.51
N GLU A 39 -6.87 19.48 10.14
CA GLU A 39 -8.02 18.90 9.46
C GLU A 39 -8.98 19.94 8.87
N TYR A 40 -8.83 21.21 9.28
CA TYR A 40 -9.74 22.28 8.89
C TYR A 40 -8.99 23.43 8.23
N TYR A 41 -9.59 23.94 7.15
CA TYR A 41 -9.13 25.10 6.42
C TYR A 41 -10.18 26.21 6.48
N PHE A 42 -9.71 27.44 6.50
CA PHE A 42 -10.50 28.65 6.31
C PHE A 42 -9.78 29.47 5.26
N ASP A 43 -10.51 29.91 4.24
CA ASP A 43 -9.98 30.82 3.24
C ASP A 43 -9.52 32.12 3.93
N PRO A 44 -8.25 32.50 3.80
CA PRO A 44 -7.72 33.71 4.43
C PRO A 44 -8.46 34.98 4.06
N ASP A 45 -9.02 35.02 2.85
CA ASP A 45 -9.80 36.15 2.33
C ASP A 45 -11.25 36.14 2.82
N SER A 46 -11.70 35.04 3.44
CA SER A 46 -13.04 34.95 4.03
C SER A 46 -13.09 35.66 5.38
N GLU A 47 -14.19 36.35 5.62
CA GLU A 47 -14.46 36.98 6.93
C GLU A 47 -14.55 35.94 8.05
N LEU A 48 -14.90 34.69 7.75
CA LEU A 48 -14.96 33.58 8.70
C LEU A 48 -13.59 33.17 9.21
N SER A 49 -12.52 33.46 8.49
CA SER A 49 -11.16 33.11 8.90
C SER A 49 -10.78 33.73 10.26
N ARG A 50 -11.31 34.91 10.56
CA ARG A 50 -11.10 35.62 11.84
C ARG A 50 -11.76 34.91 13.03
N GLN A 51 -12.76 34.06 12.78
CA GLN A 51 -13.46 33.30 13.82
C GLN A 51 -12.93 31.87 13.96
N SER A 52 -12.04 31.42 13.07
CA SER A 52 -11.53 30.06 13.07
C SER A 52 -10.96 29.62 14.43
N GLN A 53 -10.18 30.50 15.07
CA GLN A 53 -9.57 30.24 16.37
C GLN A 53 -10.58 30.12 17.53
N SER A 54 -11.81 30.62 17.35
CA SER A 54 -12.85 30.54 18.38
C SER A 54 -13.56 29.19 18.39
N ASN A 55 -13.58 28.50 17.25
CA ASN A 55 -14.36 27.25 17.08
C ASN A 55 -13.48 26.01 16.96
N ILE A 56 -12.22 26.18 16.54
CA ILE A 56 -11.26 25.11 16.35
C ILE A 56 -10.02 25.44 17.16
N SER A 57 -9.74 24.61 18.14
CA SER A 57 -8.59 24.76 19.00
C SER A 57 -7.53 23.69 18.73
N ASP A 58 -6.29 24.09 18.86
CA ASP A 58 -5.18 23.17 18.99
C ASP A 58 -5.23 22.47 20.37
N SER A 59 -4.61 21.31 20.47
CA SER A 59 -4.63 20.51 21.69
C SER A 59 -3.31 20.60 22.43
N VAL A 60 -3.35 21.04 23.70
CA VAL A 60 -2.16 20.98 24.57
C VAL A 60 -1.90 19.54 24.98
N ILE A 61 -0.74 19.00 24.60
CA ILE A 61 -0.31 17.63 24.93
C ILE A 61 0.33 17.57 26.31
N GLU A 62 1.25 18.52 26.58
CA GLU A 62 2.01 18.58 27.83
C GLU A 62 2.44 20.03 28.12
N ASN A 63 2.67 20.34 29.39
CA ASN A 63 3.24 21.59 29.84
C ASN A 63 4.58 21.34 30.54
N PHE A 64 5.63 22.05 30.14
CA PHE A 64 6.97 21.90 30.67
C PHE A 64 7.40 23.14 31.43
N GLU A 65 7.96 22.94 32.60
CA GLU A 65 8.67 24.01 33.31
C GLU A 65 9.99 24.35 32.58
N ILE A 66 10.27 25.63 32.38
CA ILE A 66 11.53 26.09 31.78
C ILE A 66 12.61 26.03 32.87
N THR A 67 13.54 25.08 32.72
CA THR A 67 14.64 24.90 33.69
C THR A 67 15.79 25.90 33.50
N HIS A 68 16.02 26.32 32.26
CA HIS A 68 17.00 27.34 31.90
C HIS A 68 16.54 28.15 30.70
N LYS A 69 16.95 29.42 30.64
CA LYS A 69 16.60 30.34 29.55
C LYS A 69 17.85 31.10 29.12
N ASN A 70 18.14 31.08 27.83
CA ASN A 70 19.09 32.01 27.21
C ASN A 70 18.28 33.08 26.46
N GLU A 71 18.28 34.30 27.00
CA GLU A 71 17.49 35.42 26.46
C GLU A 71 18.05 35.94 25.13
N ASP A 72 19.37 35.92 24.99
CA ASP A 72 20.06 36.45 23.80
C ASP A 72 19.80 35.57 22.55
N GLU A 73 19.63 34.25 22.74
CA GLU A 73 19.39 33.30 21.68
C GLU A 73 17.91 32.87 21.58
N ASN A 74 17.03 33.37 22.46
CA ASN A 74 15.64 32.93 22.58
C ASN A 74 15.48 31.41 22.68
N THR A 75 16.41 30.75 23.40
CA THR A 75 16.41 29.30 23.60
C THR A 75 15.97 28.94 25.02
N TYR A 76 15.33 27.79 25.16
CA TYR A 76 14.78 27.30 26.42
C TYR A 76 15.17 25.84 26.63
N LEU A 77 15.55 25.51 27.87
CA LEU A 77 15.81 24.12 28.27
C LEU A 77 14.61 23.58 29.04
N ILE A 78 14.11 22.45 28.61
CA ILE A 78 13.00 21.70 29.23
C ILE A 78 13.37 20.24 29.41
N ASP A 79 12.75 19.57 30.38
CA ASP A 79 12.87 18.11 30.56
C ASP A 79 11.67 17.39 29.98
N ILE A 80 11.87 16.65 28.87
CA ILE A 80 10.84 15.86 28.17
C ILE A 80 10.81 14.40 28.61
N THR A 81 11.63 13.99 29.57
CA THR A 81 11.77 12.59 30.01
C THR A 81 10.42 11.99 30.42
N LYS A 82 9.61 12.74 31.16
CA LYS A 82 8.29 12.29 31.64
C LYS A 82 7.32 12.08 30.48
N LEU A 83 7.33 12.95 29.48
CA LEU A 83 6.53 12.84 28.28
C LEU A 83 6.89 11.56 27.51
N LEU A 84 8.16 11.38 27.20
CA LEU A 84 8.65 10.22 26.43
C LEU A 84 8.41 8.86 27.15
N LYS A 85 8.31 8.85 28.48
CA LYS A 85 8.00 7.64 29.26
C LYS A 85 6.50 7.46 29.53
N SER A 86 5.65 8.23 28.89
CA SER A 86 4.19 8.18 29.01
C SER A 86 3.55 7.83 27.66
N ASP A 87 2.24 7.67 27.65
CA ASP A 87 1.40 7.51 26.46
C ASP A 87 0.67 8.82 26.08
N ASN A 88 1.18 9.97 26.53
CA ASN A 88 0.58 11.27 26.25
C ASN A 88 0.89 11.76 24.82
N LEU A 89 2.09 11.46 24.32
CA LEU A 89 2.52 11.89 22.99
C LEU A 89 1.80 11.09 21.91
N THR A 90 1.66 9.78 22.14
CA THR A 90 0.93 8.88 21.25
C THR A 90 0.27 7.77 22.04
N LYS A 91 -0.91 7.33 21.61
CA LYS A 91 -1.67 6.26 22.27
C LYS A 91 -1.03 4.90 21.95
N LEU A 92 -0.35 4.32 22.92
CA LEU A 92 0.38 3.05 22.77
C LEU A 92 -0.50 1.81 22.83
N LYS A 93 -1.72 1.94 23.35
CA LYS A 93 -2.68 0.84 23.46
C LYS A 93 -3.73 0.96 22.38
N SER A 94 -3.99 -0.14 21.68
CA SER A 94 -5.22 -0.27 20.92
C SER A 94 -6.44 -0.29 21.86
N GLU A 95 -7.54 0.29 21.43
CA GLU A 95 -8.80 0.13 22.15
C GLU A 95 -9.33 -1.31 21.98
N PRO A 96 -9.82 -1.94 23.08
CA PRO A 96 -10.47 -3.22 22.96
C PRO A 96 -11.69 -3.10 22.02
N ARG A 97 -11.88 -4.08 21.15
CA ARG A 97 -13.13 -4.18 20.37
C ARG A 97 -14.16 -4.96 21.18
N ASP A 98 -15.40 -4.53 21.13
CA ASP A 98 -16.51 -5.11 21.91
C ASP A 98 -16.80 -6.60 21.62
N TYR A 99 -16.22 -7.18 20.56
CA TYR A 99 -16.45 -8.58 20.16
C TYR A 99 -15.24 -9.50 20.27
N ASP A 100 -14.11 -9.02 20.76
CA ASP A 100 -12.88 -9.81 20.84
C ASP A 100 -12.50 -10.08 22.29
N SER A 101 -13.16 -11.05 22.91
CA SER A 101 -12.80 -11.51 24.27
C SER A 101 -11.41 -12.14 24.36
N ASP A 102 -10.84 -12.56 23.22
CA ASP A 102 -9.56 -13.26 23.12
C ASP A 102 -8.40 -12.39 22.54
N SER A 103 -8.64 -11.07 22.37
CA SER A 103 -7.59 -10.19 21.85
C SER A 103 -6.46 -10.02 22.86
N PHE A 104 -5.22 -10.08 22.36
CA PHE A 104 -4.03 -9.81 23.16
C PHE A 104 -4.02 -8.37 23.69
N GLY A 105 -4.10 -8.20 24.99
CA GLY A 105 -3.98 -6.91 25.66
C GLY A 105 -2.58 -6.72 26.25
N VAL A 106 -1.88 -5.67 25.84
CA VAL A 106 -0.50 -5.38 26.30
C VAL A 106 -0.38 -5.15 27.82
N GLY A 107 -1.47 -4.86 28.51
CA GLY A 107 -1.48 -4.61 29.96
C GLY A 107 -1.41 -3.12 30.34
N SER A 108 -0.89 -2.82 31.53
CA SER A 108 -0.75 -1.46 32.03
C SER A 108 0.66 -0.94 31.91
N LEU A 109 0.83 0.30 31.42
CA LEU A 109 2.14 0.95 31.27
C LEU A 109 2.86 1.07 32.62
N SER A 110 4.07 0.55 32.68
CA SER A 110 4.96 0.65 33.82
C SER A 110 6.04 1.71 33.56
N ARG A 111 5.78 2.95 33.96
CA ARG A 111 6.74 4.06 33.78
C ARG A 111 8.09 3.81 34.43
N SER A 112 8.12 3.08 35.54
CA SER A 112 9.38 2.76 36.25
C SER A 112 10.27 1.75 35.51
N LYS A 113 9.67 0.89 34.65
CA LYS A 113 10.40 -0.07 33.83
C LYS A 113 10.64 0.46 32.41
N THR A 114 9.92 1.48 31.98
CA THR A 114 10.07 2.12 30.68
C THR A 114 11.34 2.97 30.66
N ALA A 115 12.13 2.88 29.58
CA ALA A 115 13.42 3.57 29.46
C ALA A 115 13.57 4.20 28.08
N ILE A 116 14.19 5.38 28.01
CA ILE A 116 14.72 5.94 26.77
C ILE A 116 16.02 5.19 26.51
N SER A 117 16.05 4.35 25.48
CA SER A 117 17.17 3.45 25.22
C SER A 117 18.23 4.08 24.34
N LYS A 118 17.82 4.94 23.40
CA LYS A 118 18.74 5.63 22.49
C LYS A 118 18.21 7.02 22.10
N ILE A 119 19.15 7.90 21.77
CA ILE A 119 18.88 9.22 21.19
C ILE A 119 19.78 9.34 19.97
N TYR A 120 19.20 9.70 18.84
CA TYR A 120 19.92 9.94 17.59
C TYR A 120 19.72 11.40 17.18
N ASN A 121 20.81 12.08 16.89
CA ASN A 121 20.80 13.44 16.34
C ASN A 121 21.31 13.39 14.90
N TYR A 122 20.38 13.45 13.96
CA TYR A 122 20.70 13.62 12.54
C TYR A 122 20.63 15.11 12.17
N PRO A 123 21.19 15.51 11.03
CA PRO A 123 21.12 16.91 10.61
C PRO A 123 19.71 17.49 10.48
N ASN A 124 18.72 16.69 10.11
CA ASN A 124 17.36 17.15 9.84
C ASN A 124 16.31 16.62 10.83
N ASN A 125 16.66 15.66 11.69
CA ASN A 125 15.75 15.13 12.68
C ASN A 125 16.48 14.67 13.95
N THR A 126 15.73 14.63 15.05
CA THR A 126 16.16 14.01 16.31
C THR A 126 15.20 12.90 16.66
N ASP A 127 15.74 11.71 16.92
CA ASP A 127 14.97 10.53 17.24
C ASP A 127 15.21 10.06 18.68
N PHE A 128 14.12 9.64 19.31
CA PHE A 128 14.14 9.01 20.64
C PHE A 128 13.61 7.59 20.53
N GLU A 129 14.43 6.60 20.85
CA GLU A 129 14.03 5.21 20.98
C GLU A 129 13.63 4.94 22.43
N VAL A 130 12.42 4.46 22.64
CA VAL A 130 11.87 4.20 23.97
C VAL A 130 11.42 2.75 24.07
N ASP A 131 11.92 2.07 25.09
CA ASP A 131 11.51 0.72 25.45
C ASP A 131 10.37 0.81 26.48
N TYR A 132 9.13 0.72 26.00
CA TYR A 132 7.94 0.69 26.84
C TYR A 132 7.74 -0.69 27.44
N VAL A 133 7.45 -0.74 28.73
CA VAL A 133 7.13 -1.97 29.43
C VAL A 133 5.72 -1.89 29.99
N PHE A 134 4.90 -2.86 29.62
CA PHE A 134 3.55 -3.04 30.14
C PHE A 134 3.52 -4.25 31.07
N SER A 135 2.79 -4.14 32.16
CA SER A 135 2.61 -5.18 33.18
C SER A 135 1.22 -5.80 33.08
N ASN A 136 1.14 -7.10 33.40
CA ASN A 136 -0.10 -7.87 33.41
C ASN A 136 -0.83 -7.87 32.05
N PRO A 137 -0.20 -8.36 30.97
CA PRO A 137 -0.89 -8.51 29.70
C PRO A 137 -2.07 -9.50 29.83
N ALA A 138 -3.15 -9.21 29.11
CA ALA A 138 -4.28 -10.12 29.02
C ALA A 138 -3.97 -11.30 28.09
N SER A 139 -4.67 -12.42 28.27
CA SER A 139 -4.61 -13.63 27.42
C SER A 139 -3.34 -14.49 27.49
N TYR A 140 -2.35 -14.14 28.32
CA TYR A 140 -1.16 -14.97 28.54
C TYR A 140 -0.84 -15.09 30.04
N GLU A 141 -1.31 -16.11 30.67
CA GLU A 141 -1.15 -16.33 32.13
C GLU A 141 0.32 -16.44 32.59
N SER A 142 1.21 -16.85 31.68
CA SER A 142 2.65 -17.00 31.98
C SER A 142 3.45 -15.69 31.83
N LEU A 143 2.94 -14.69 31.12
CA LEU A 143 3.62 -13.42 30.89
C LEU A 143 3.31 -12.43 32.00
N ARG A 144 4.36 -11.85 32.60
CA ARG A 144 4.20 -10.77 33.60
C ARG A 144 4.38 -9.39 33.01
N ASN A 145 5.13 -9.28 31.95
CA ASN A 145 5.40 -8.02 31.25
C ASN A 145 5.47 -8.24 29.75
N THR A 146 5.09 -7.20 29.00
CA THR A 146 5.27 -7.10 27.56
C THR A 146 6.09 -5.85 27.26
N SER A 147 7.06 -5.93 26.37
CA SER A 147 7.87 -4.80 25.97
C SER A 147 7.54 -4.40 24.54
N VAL A 148 7.43 -3.08 24.30
CA VAL A 148 7.21 -2.50 22.98
C VAL A 148 8.26 -1.41 22.78
N LYS A 149 9.03 -1.50 21.70
CA LYS A 149 9.99 -0.49 21.31
C LYS A 149 9.33 0.49 20.34
N LEU A 150 9.44 1.79 20.65
CA LEU A 150 8.92 2.85 19.82
C LEU A 150 10.02 3.86 19.51
N ARG A 151 10.02 4.37 18.28
CA ARG A 151 10.89 5.46 17.85
C ARG A 151 10.06 6.70 17.56
N TYR A 152 10.38 7.81 18.20
CA TYR A 152 9.81 9.12 17.94
C TYR A 152 10.78 9.91 17.08
N THR A 153 10.33 10.43 15.96
CA THR A 153 11.12 11.31 15.08
C THR A 153 10.56 12.71 15.15
N PHE A 154 11.38 13.66 15.57
CA PHE A 154 11.07 15.10 15.58
C PHE A 154 11.89 15.79 14.49
N LEU A 155 11.20 16.51 13.61
CA LEU A 155 11.83 17.28 12.55
C LEU A 155 11.22 18.67 12.45
N GLU A 156 12.00 19.62 11.96
CA GLU A 156 11.50 20.94 11.63
C GLU A 156 10.69 20.89 10.33
N MET A 157 9.49 21.47 10.37
CA MET A 157 8.61 21.48 9.19
C MET A 157 9.20 22.37 8.10
N PRO A 158 9.26 21.91 6.84
CA PRO A 158 9.68 22.73 5.72
C PRO A 158 8.84 24.00 5.64
N GLN A 159 9.52 25.14 5.50
CA GLN A 159 8.88 26.42 5.23
C GLN A 159 9.10 26.73 3.76
N ASP A 160 8.27 27.51 3.13
CA ASP A 160 8.28 28.01 1.76
C ASP A 160 9.41 27.43 0.86
N ASN A 161 9.28 26.15 0.50
CA ASN A 161 10.28 25.40 -0.26
C ASN A 161 9.88 25.22 -1.74
N GLY A 162 8.88 25.99 -2.21
CA GLY A 162 8.36 25.93 -3.57
C GLY A 162 7.51 24.68 -3.88
N PHE A 163 6.99 24.00 -2.86
CA PHE A 163 6.09 22.88 -3.07
C PHE A 163 4.74 23.33 -3.67
N GLU A 164 4.34 22.69 -4.76
CA GLU A 164 3.05 22.94 -5.41
C GLU A 164 1.99 21.96 -4.88
N LEU A 165 0.95 22.50 -4.25
CA LEU A 165 -0.19 21.70 -3.80
C LEU A 165 -0.90 21.02 -4.98
N ARG A 166 -1.45 19.83 -4.72
CA ARG A 166 -2.39 19.14 -5.62
C ARG A 166 -3.57 18.67 -4.79
N PHE A 167 -4.78 18.88 -5.28
CA PHE A 167 -6.00 18.43 -4.61
C PHE A 167 -6.45 17.08 -5.17
N GLU A 168 -7.12 16.30 -4.32
CA GLU A 168 -7.72 15.04 -4.71
C GLU A 168 -8.76 15.22 -5.82
N ASP A 169 -8.83 14.24 -6.71
CA ASP A 169 -9.90 14.09 -7.69
C ASP A 169 -10.38 12.63 -7.71
N PRO A 170 -11.70 12.35 -7.67
CA PRO A 170 -12.23 10.98 -7.56
C PRO A 170 -11.92 10.09 -8.77
N ARG A 171 -11.40 10.63 -9.86
CA ARG A 171 -11.01 9.89 -11.07
C ARG A 171 -9.65 9.25 -10.96
N ILE A 172 -8.86 9.61 -9.94
CA ILE A 172 -7.46 9.19 -9.82
C ILE A 172 -7.11 8.95 -8.34
N GLY A 173 -6.33 7.93 -8.06
CA GLY A 173 -6.11 7.46 -6.68
C GLY A 173 -4.77 7.86 -6.10
N TYR A 174 -4.83 8.65 -5.05
CA TYR A 174 -3.68 9.03 -4.23
C TYR A 174 -4.00 8.84 -2.75
N PHE A 175 -2.98 8.65 -1.92
CA PHE A 175 -3.11 8.93 -0.49
C PHE A 175 -3.27 10.43 -0.30
N THR A 176 -4.12 10.80 0.65
CA THR A 176 -4.45 12.19 0.89
C THR A 176 -4.44 12.54 2.35
N ASP A 177 -4.02 13.77 2.65
CA ASP A 177 -4.25 14.40 3.94
C ASP A 177 -5.60 15.12 3.89
N ARG A 178 -6.53 14.70 4.73
CA ARG A 178 -7.92 15.21 4.71
C ARG A 178 -8.00 16.62 5.23
N VAL A 179 -8.66 17.50 4.47
CA VAL A 179 -8.89 18.89 4.84
C VAL A 179 -10.33 19.29 4.49
N THR A 180 -11.08 19.76 5.49
CA THR A 180 -12.42 20.31 5.28
C THR A 180 -12.37 21.82 5.25
N ASP A 181 -12.84 22.44 4.16
CA ASP A 181 -12.96 23.89 4.01
C ASP A 181 -14.24 24.40 4.68
N LEU A 182 -14.10 24.98 5.87
CA LEU A 182 -15.22 25.51 6.65
C LEU A 182 -15.69 26.90 6.17
N SER A 183 -15.01 27.50 5.22
CA SER A 183 -15.46 28.72 4.53
C SER A 183 -16.25 28.44 3.26
N SER A 184 -16.23 27.19 2.77
CA SER A 184 -16.95 26.77 1.57
C SER A 184 -18.46 26.69 1.79
N THR A 185 -19.23 27.06 0.77
CA THR A 185 -20.70 26.89 0.70
C THR A 185 -21.11 25.63 -0.08
N GLU A 186 -20.13 24.87 -0.58
CA GLU A 186 -20.37 23.68 -1.38
C GLU A 186 -20.88 22.51 -0.52
N ILE A 187 -21.61 21.58 -1.13
CA ILE A 187 -22.11 20.37 -0.46
C ILE A 187 -20.94 19.46 -0.07
N THR A 188 -19.84 19.51 -0.83
CA THR A 188 -18.63 18.72 -0.61
C THR A 188 -17.44 19.67 -0.35
N PRO A 189 -17.28 20.19 0.87
CA PRO A 189 -16.28 21.20 1.20
C PRO A 189 -14.89 20.60 1.44
N TYR A 190 -14.54 19.54 0.69
CA TYR A 190 -13.27 18.82 0.90
C TYR A 190 -12.18 19.41 0.01
N ARG A 191 -11.00 19.61 0.60
CA ARG A 191 -9.78 20.08 -0.05
C ARG A 191 -8.64 19.11 0.25
N ASP A 192 -8.91 17.83 0.13
CA ASP A 192 -7.97 16.77 0.49
C ASP A 192 -6.70 16.91 -0.35
N LEU A 193 -5.55 16.88 0.33
CA LEU A 193 -4.24 17.17 -0.24
C LEU A 193 -3.58 15.89 -0.71
N VAL A 194 -3.26 15.80 -1.98
CA VAL A 194 -2.52 14.68 -2.57
C VAL A 194 -1.14 14.58 -1.95
N GLN A 195 -0.79 13.40 -1.44
CA GLN A 195 0.57 13.13 -0.97
C GLN A 195 1.51 12.91 -2.15
N LYS A 196 2.55 13.73 -2.26
CA LYS A 196 3.56 13.65 -3.32
C LYS A 196 4.88 14.27 -2.92
N TRP A 197 5.95 13.91 -3.63
CA TRP A 197 7.27 14.51 -3.45
C TRP A 197 7.36 15.91 -4.04
N ASN A 198 8.21 16.75 -3.47
CA ASN A 198 8.57 18.04 -4.04
C ASN A 198 9.61 17.86 -5.16
N LEU A 199 9.16 17.87 -6.40
CA LEU A 199 10.02 17.82 -7.57
C LEU A 199 9.96 19.12 -8.36
N GLN A 200 11.10 19.77 -8.50
CA GLN A 200 11.27 21.00 -9.27
C GLN A 200 12.30 20.77 -10.38
N LYS A 201 12.01 21.23 -11.58
CA LYS A 201 12.93 21.09 -12.72
C LYS A 201 14.19 21.94 -12.54
N GLN A 202 15.36 21.40 -12.86
CA GLN A 202 16.60 22.19 -12.97
C GLN A 202 16.50 23.26 -14.06
N ASN A 203 15.84 22.93 -15.18
CA ASN A 203 15.50 23.85 -16.24
C ASN A 203 13.98 23.91 -16.41
N PRO A 204 13.31 24.91 -15.80
CA PRO A 204 11.84 25.03 -15.83
C PRO A 204 11.27 25.16 -17.24
N ASP A 205 12.00 25.76 -18.18
CA ASP A 205 11.55 26.01 -19.54
C ASP A 205 11.68 24.80 -20.47
N ALA A 206 12.44 23.78 -20.06
CA ALA A 206 12.60 22.59 -20.84
C ALA A 206 11.37 21.66 -20.76
N ALA A 207 10.98 21.09 -21.91
CA ALA A 207 9.90 20.10 -21.93
C ALA A 207 10.18 18.93 -20.98
N LYS A 208 11.44 18.44 -20.95
CA LYS A 208 11.94 17.46 -19.99
C LYS A 208 13.23 17.97 -19.34
N SER A 209 13.37 17.82 -18.04
CA SER A 209 14.53 18.23 -17.25
C SER A 209 14.77 17.26 -16.10
N LYS A 210 16.03 17.15 -15.65
CA LYS A 210 16.29 16.51 -14.35
C LYS A 210 15.66 17.35 -13.23
N PRO A 211 15.26 16.72 -12.13
CA PRO A 211 14.86 17.47 -10.94
C PRO A 211 16.09 18.11 -10.27
N ILE A 212 15.87 19.20 -9.54
CA ILE A 212 16.89 19.82 -8.68
C ILE A 212 17.37 18.81 -7.64
N LYS A 213 16.41 18.09 -7.02
CA LYS A 213 16.67 17.01 -6.06
C LYS A 213 15.87 15.79 -6.50
N PRO A 214 16.50 14.68 -6.92
CA PRO A 214 15.82 13.45 -7.26
C PRO A 214 15.27 12.75 -6.01
N ILE A 215 14.26 11.93 -6.19
CA ILE A 215 13.81 10.98 -5.17
C ILE A 215 14.83 9.85 -5.13
N LYS A 216 15.64 9.81 -4.09
CA LYS A 216 16.72 8.83 -4.00
C LYS A 216 16.40 7.75 -2.99
N PHE A 217 16.42 6.50 -3.44
CA PHE A 217 16.30 5.33 -2.61
C PHE A 217 17.66 4.69 -2.34
N TRP A 218 17.81 4.09 -1.17
CA TRP A 218 19.00 3.38 -0.77
C TRP A 218 18.66 1.93 -0.44
N LEU A 219 19.32 0.99 -1.10
CA LEU A 219 19.24 -0.41 -0.70
C LEU A 219 20.09 -0.60 0.56
N GLU A 220 19.47 -1.02 1.66
CA GLU A 220 20.22 -1.31 2.89
C GLU A 220 21.33 -2.33 2.60
N ASN A 221 22.50 -2.17 3.19
CA ASN A 221 23.66 -3.03 2.93
C ASN A 221 23.46 -4.49 3.34
N THR A 222 22.43 -4.78 4.14
CA THR A 222 21.98 -6.15 4.49
C THR A 222 21.20 -6.84 3.36
N THR A 223 20.82 -6.12 2.30
CA THR A 223 20.14 -6.70 1.13
C THR A 223 21.06 -7.71 0.43
N PRO A 224 20.59 -8.97 0.17
CA PRO A 224 21.37 -9.97 -0.54
C PRO A 224 21.92 -9.46 -1.88
N ASN A 225 23.20 -9.70 -2.13
CA ASN A 225 23.88 -9.15 -3.30
C ASN A 225 23.24 -9.55 -4.65
N GLU A 226 22.75 -10.79 -4.71
CA GLU A 226 22.09 -11.36 -5.89
C GLU A 226 20.78 -10.67 -6.23
N LEU A 227 20.09 -10.07 -5.26
CA LEU A 227 18.82 -9.39 -5.46
C LEU A 227 18.98 -7.90 -5.80
N ARG A 228 20.11 -7.29 -5.45
CA ARG A 228 20.34 -5.84 -5.63
C ARG A 228 20.10 -5.34 -7.05
N PRO A 229 20.58 -6.02 -8.11
CA PRO A 229 20.36 -5.56 -9.49
C PRO A 229 18.87 -5.56 -9.86
N LEU A 230 18.13 -6.61 -9.48
CA LEU A 230 16.69 -6.73 -9.75
C LEU A 230 15.92 -5.62 -9.05
N ILE A 231 16.16 -5.43 -7.75
CA ILE A 231 15.51 -4.40 -6.94
C ILE A 231 15.80 -3.01 -7.49
N LYS A 232 17.06 -2.73 -7.81
CA LYS A 232 17.46 -1.44 -8.41
C LYS A 232 16.71 -1.17 -9.71
N ASN A 233 16.64 -2.16 -10.60
CA ASN A 233 15.94 -2.02 -11.88
C ASN A 233 14.43 -1.78 -11.69
N ALA A 234 13.78 -2.48 -10.74
CA ALA A 234 12.38 -2.31 -10.44
C ALA A 234 12.07 -0.89 -9.93
N VAL A 235 12.87 -0.36 -9.01
CA VAL A 235 12.72 1.02 -8.53
C VAL A 235 12.93 2.04 -9.65
N LEU A 236 13.97 1.87 -10.47
CA LEU A 236 14.28 2.78 -11.57
C LEU A 236 13.27 2.73 -12.72
N ALA A 237 12.49 1.65 -12.85
CA ALA A 237 11.45 1.53 -13.86
C ALA A 237 10.37 2.62 -13.75
N TRP A 238 10.17 3.19 -12.57
CA TRP A 238 9.25 4.31 -12.36
C TRP A 238 9.64 5.59 -13.12
N ASN A 239 10.91 5.74 -13.54
CA ASN A 239 11.32 6.90 -14.31
C ASN A 239 10.52 7.07 -15.62
N ILE A 240 10.01 5.98 -16.21
CA ILE A 240 9.16 6.05 -17.41
C ILE A 240 7.86 6.83 -17.13
N ALA A 241 7.31 6.74 -15.92
CA ALA A 241 6.13 7.49 -15.52
C ALA A 241 6.46 8.98 -15.30
N PHE A 242 7.62 9.27 -14.70
CA PHE A 242 8.07 10.65 -14.49
C PHE A 242 8.41 11.38 -15.78
N GLU A 243 8.80 10.65 -16.84
CA GLU A 243 8.98 11.28 -18.15
C GLU A 243 7.68 11.88 -18.71
N LYS A 244 6.50 11.34 -18.35
CA LYS A 244 5.20 11.93 -18.70
C LYS A 244 4.96 13.26 -17.97
N ALA A 245 5.44 13.38 -16.75
CA ALA A 245 5.39 14.61 -15.97
C ALA A 245 6.49 15.63 -16.36
N GLY A 246 7.35 15.29 -17.33
CA GLY A 246 8.41 16.18 -17.82
C GLY A 246 9.71 16.10 -17.02
N PHE A 247 9.97 14.98 -16.32
CA PHE A 247 11.22 14.76 -15.61
C PHE A 247 12.05 13.64 -16.25
N ILE A 248 13.36 13.79 -16.24
CA ILE A 248 14.36 12.77 -16.60
C ILE A 248 15.10 12.42 -15.33
N ASP A 249 15.34 11.12 -15.09
CA ASP A 249 16.06 10.64 -13.90
C ASP A 249 15.47 11.21 -12.58
N ALA A 250 14.16 11.16 -12.45
CA ALA A 250 13.45 11.63 -11.25
C ALA A 250 13.76 10.76 -10.03
N ILE A 251 14.01 9.47 -10.25
CA ILE A 251 14.34 8.48 -9.24
C ILE A 251 15.76 7.99 -9.43
N GLU A 252 16.51 7.95 -8.32
CA GLU A 252 17.85 7.37 -8.24
C GLU A 252 17.88 6.25 -7.20
N VAL A 253 18.79 5.28 -7.40
CA VAL A 253 19.00 4.17 -6.46
C VAL A 253 20.47 3.89 -6.27
N ASP A 254 20.90 3.88 -5.00
CA ASP A 254 22.24 3.43 -4.62
C ASP A 254 22.17 2.35 -3.52
N VAL A 255 23.32 1.76 -3.20
CA VAL A 255 23.46 0.81 -2.10
C VAL A 255 24.08 1.53 -0.91
N GLN A 256 23.54 1.32 0.28
CA GLN A 256 24.11 1.86 1.52
C GLN A 256 25.55 1.34 1.68
N PRO A 257 26.54 2.22 1.89
CA PRO A 257 27.90 1.81 2.22
C PRO A 257 27.96 0.99 3.51
N ASP A 258 28.89 0.04 3.59
CA ASP A 258 29.07 -0.79 4.81
C ASP A 258 29.57 0.04 6.00
N ASP A 259 30.23 1.16 5.74
CA ASP A 259 30.73 2.12 6.74
C ASP A 259 29.82 3.36 6.88
N ALA A 260 28.56 3.29 6.43
CA ALA A 260 27.62 4.39 6.57
C ALA A 260 27.40 4.74 8.04
N ASP A 261 27.44 6.03 8.35
CA ASP A 261 27.20 6.60 9.68
C ASP A 261 25.71 6.98 9.93
N TRP A 262 24.82 6.55 9.05
CA TRP A 262 23.38 6.77 9.07
C TRP A 262 22.60 5.45 8.94
N ASP A 263 21.37 5.45 9.40
CA ASP A 263 20.41 4.33 9.27
C ASP A 263 19.06 4.83 8.70
N ALA A 264 18.09 3.94 8.55
CA ALA A 264 16.75 4.25 8.04
C ALA A 264 15.96 5.26 8.92
N GLY A 265 16.45 5.63 10.10
CA GLY A 265 15.85 6.69 10.90
C GLY A 265 16.31 8.10 10.53
N ASP A 266 17.34 8.23 9.71
CA ASP A 266 17.77 9.52 9.18
C ASP A 266 16.88 9.90 7.98
N ILE A 267 15.99 10.85 8.19
CA ILE A 267 14.96 11.26 7.21
C ILE A 267 15.51 11.76 5.86
N ARG A 268 16.83 12.00 5.77
CA ARG A 268 17.48 12.36 4.50
C ARG A 268 17.62 11.18 3.53
N TYR A 269 17.43 9.95 4.01
CA TYR A 269 17.64 8.72 3.25
C TYR A 269 16.35 7.90 3.23
N ASN A 270 15.85 7.59 2.05
CA ASN A 270 14.73 6.68 1.87
C ASN A 270 15.31 5.28 1.72
N VAL A 271 15.05 4.38 2.66
CA VAL A 271 15.73 3.10 2.72
C VAL A 271 14.79 1.95 2.35
N LEU A 272 15.24 1.12 1.43
CA LEU A 272 14.62 -0.16 1.13
C LEU A 272 15.39 -1.25 1.86
N ARG A 273 14.72 -1.94 2.78
CA ARG A 273 15.32 -2.90 3.69
C ARG A 273 14.58 -4.22 3.76
N TRP A 274 15.30 -5.26 4.13
CA TRP A 274 14.74 -6.57 4.40
C TRP A 274 14.59 -6.82 5.89
N THR A 275 13.47 -7.47 6.27
CA THR A 275 13.24 -7.99 7.61
C THR A 275 12.88 -9.47 7.55
N SER A 276 13.01 -10.16 8.68
CA SER A 276 12.61 -11.57 8.80
C SER A 276 11.92 -11.77 10.15
N SER A 277 10.61 -11.61 10.14
CA SER A 277 9.79 -11.71 11.34
C SER A 277 9.27 -13.13 11.56
N PRO A 278 9.10 -13.58 12.81
CA PRO A 278 8.53 -14.90 13.09
C PRO A 278 7.11 -15.10 12.55
N ASN A 279 6.29 -14.05 12.62
CA ASN A 279 4.93 -14.00 12.09
C ASN A 279 4.71 -12.65 11.41
N PRO A 280 5.23 -12.45 10.18
CA PRO A 280 5.15 -11.16 9.51
C PRO A 280 3.70 -10.84 9.13
N PRO A 281 3.22 -9.61 9.39
CA PRO A 281 1.88 -9.20 9.01
C PRO A 281 1.75 -8.80 7.53
N PHE A 282 2.88 -8.66 6.83
CA PHE A 282 3.01 -8.26 5.42
C PHE A 282 4.20 -8.96 4.77
N GLY A 283 4.33 -8.91 3.45
CA GLY A 283 5.54 -9.30 2.70
C GLY A 283 6.27 -8.11 2.11
N GLY A 284 5.56 -6.98 1.88
CA GLY A 284 6.08 -5.65 1.55
C GLY A 284 5.24 -4.60 2.24
N TYR A 285 5.85 -3.45 2.54
CA TYR A 285 5.20 -2.29 3.15
C TYR A 285 6.01 -1.02 2.84
N GLY A 286 5.41 -0.09 2.11
CA GLY A 286 6.03 1.17 1.67
C GLY A 286 5.36 2.40 2.27
N PRO A 287 5.57 2.71 3.57
CA PRO A 287 5.01 3.90 4.19
C PRO A 287 5.74 5.15 3.75
N SER A 288 5.01 6.25 3.65
CA SER A 288 5.56 7.59 3.52
C SER A 288 5.23 8.45 4.74
N PHE A 289 6.08 9.44 4.99
CA PHE A 289 5.87 10.46 6.01
C PHE A 289 5.60 11.79 5.31
N SER A 290 4.39 12.33 5.48
CA SER A 290 3.94 13.55 4.80
C SER A 290 3.77 14.74 5.74
N ASN A 291 3.81 15.94 5.16
CA ASN A 291 3.40 17.16 5.81
C ASN A 291 1.88 17.32 5.68
N PRO A 292 1.08 17.16 6.74
CA PRO A 292 -0.38 17.18 6.64
C PRO A 292 -0.97 18.57 6.30
N ARG A 293 -0.13 19.62 6.22
CA ARG A 293 -0.56 20.95 5.77
C ARG A 293 -0.48 21.12 4.25
N THR A 294 0.32 20.29 3.58
CA THR A 294 0.62 20.45 2.16
C THR A 294 0.46 19.18 1.35
N GLY A 295 0.54 18.00 1.98
CA GLY A 295 0.67 16.71 1.30
C GLY A 295 2.09 16.41 0.83
N GLU A 296 3.10 17.27 1.13
CA GLU A 296 4.48 16.99 0.75
C GLU A 296 5.02 15.75 1.46
N ILE A 297 5.47 14.76 0.70
CA ILE A 297 6.18 13.60 1.25
C ILE A 297 7.59 14.03 1.61
N LEU A 298 7.98 13.82 2.87
CA LEU A 298 9.25 14.25 3.44
C LEU A 298 10.27 13.11 3.51
N SER A 299 9.79 11.88 3.66
CA SER A 299 10.59 10.66 3.71
C SER A 299 9.72 9.46 3.42
N ALA A 300 10.32 8.37 2.95
CA ALA A 300 9.64 7.10 2.75
C ALA A 300 10.62 5.94 2.90
N ASP A 301 10.21 4.90 3.61
CA ASP A 301 10.95 3.66 3.71
C ASP A 301 10.14 2.51 3.12
N ILE A 302 10.85 1.51 2.60
CA ILE A 302 10.22 0.29 2.10
C ILE A 302 10.76 -0.89 2.90
N MET A 303 9.86 -1.66 3.49
CA MET A 303 10.22 -2.86 4.21
C MET A 303 9.71 -4.08 3.45
N LEU A 304 10.62 -5.02 3.18
CA LEU A 304 10.34 -6.29 2.54
C LEU A 304 10.56 -7.41 3.54
N GLU A 305 9.63 -8.34 3.64
CA GLU A 305 9.73 -9.50 4.51
C GLU A 305 10.29 -10.71 3.77
N TRP A 306 11.27 -11.36 4.41
CA TRP A 306 11.94 -12.53 3.83
C TRP A 306 10.99 -13.70 3.56
N ILE A 307 9.83 -13.74 4.22
CA ILE A 307 8.80 -14.75 3.97
C ILE A 307 8.36 -14.76 2.51
N PHE A 308 8.35 -13.60 1.83
CA PHE A 308 7.99 -13.47 0.43
C PHE A 308 8.89 -14.30 -0.49
N LEU A 309 10.15 -14.48 -0.15
CA LEU A 309 11.11 -15.29 -0.92
C LEU A 309 11.08 -16.78 -0.56
N THR A 310 10.29 -17.16 0.44
CA THR A 310 10.19 -18.53 0.91
C THR A 310 8.89 -19.20 0.43
N ASN A 311 8.83 -20.51 0.54
CA ASN A 311 7.58 -21.25 0.32
C ASN A 311 6.71 -21.33 1.60
N ARG A 312 7.05 -20.57 2.66
CA ARG A 312 6.25 -20.51 3.88
C ARG A 312 5.01 -19.64 3.62
N MET A 313 3.87 -20.11 4.09
CA MET A 313 2.66 -19.32 4.25
C MET A 313 2.28 -19.28 5.72
N ARG A 314 1.64 -18.22 6.15
CA ARG A 314 1.08 -18.19 7.50
C ARG A 314 -0.11 -19.15 7.59
N TYR A 315 -0.23 -19.86 8.69
CA TYR A 315 -1.36 -20.77 8.93
C TYR A 315 -2.72 -20.06 8.76
N GLU A 316 -2.81 -18.82 9.22
CA GLU A 316 -4.00 -17.99 9.10
C GLU A 316 -4.36 -17.69 7.64
N ASP A 317 -3.36 -17.46 6.77
CA ASP A 317 -3.57 -17.22 5.35
C ASP A 317 -4.08 -18.47 4.62
N ILE A 318 -3.79 -19.66 5.14
CA ILE A 318 -4.24 -20.93 4.56
C ILE A 318 -5.67 -21.27 4.97
N PHE A 319 -6.04 -21.07 6.24
CA PHE A 319 -7.27 -21.60 6.83
C PHE A 319 -8.34 -20.55 7.13
N LEU A 320 -8.01 -19.27 7.27
CA LEU A 320 -8.93 -18.19 7.63
C LEU A 320 -9.22 -17.26 6.45
N SER A 321 -9.84 -17.76 5.42
CA SER A 321 -9.89 -17.16 4.09
C SER A 321 -10.97 -16.11 3.82
N SER A 322 -11.84 -15.73 4.73
CA SER A 322 -13.02 -14.93 4.34
C SER A 322 -13.17 -13.56 4.97
N GLU A 323 -12.40 -13.23 5.98
CA GLU A 323 -12.42 -11.89 6.57
C GLU A 323 -11.15 -11.10 6.24
N VAL A 324 -10.95 -10.84 4.96
CA VAL A 324 -9.96 -9.85 4.52
C VAL A 324 -10.51 -8.49 4.93
N SER A 325 -9.96 -7.92 6.01
CA SER A 325 -10.29 -6.54 6.34
C SER A 325 -9.73 -5.64 5.24
N SER A 326 -10.57 -4.81 4.65
CA SER A 326 -10.24 -3.76 3.68
C SER A 326 -9.21 -2.74 4.18
N GLU A 327 -8.72 -2.91 5.39
CA GLU A 327 -7.84 -1.97 6.10
C GLU A 327 -6.35 -2.38 6.10
N ARG A 328 -5.99 -3.48 5.41
CA ARG A 328 -4.59 -3.94 5.30
C ARG A 328 -4.17 -4.03 3.85
N CYS A 329 -2.95 -3.58 3.57
CA CYS A 329 -2.27 -3.97 2.35
C CYS A 329 -1.96 -5.46 2.42
N ASN A 330 -2.84 -6.30 1.88
CA ASN A 330 -2.63 -7.76 1.80
C ASN A 330 -1.93 -8.17 0.50
N PHE A 331 -1.45 -7.19 -0.28
CA PHE A 331 -0.83 -7.41 -1.59
C PHE A 331 0.24 -8.50 -1.54
N SER A 332 1.17 -8.35 -0.64
CA SER A 332 2.31 -9.26 -0.54
C SER A 332 1.93 -10.68 -0.10
N SER A 333 0.91 -10.85 0.75
CA SER A 333 0.39 -12.19 1.08
C SER A 333 -0.26 -12.84 -0.13
N LEU A 334 -1.06 -12.07 -0.87
CA LEU A 334 -1.67 -12.53 -2.12
C LEU A 334 -0.58 -12.85 -3.15
N ARG A 335 0.41 -11.98 -3.33
CA ARG A 335 1.52 -12.22 -4.29
C ARG A 335 2.34 -13.45 -3.92
N ASN A 336 2.62 -13.68 -2.63
CA ASN A 336 3.30 -14.91 -2.19
C ASN A 336 2.48 -16.16 -2.53
N GLU A 337 1.16 -16.13 -2.30
CA GLU A 337 0.26 -17.23 -2.71
C GLU A 337 0.30 -17.43 -4.22
N GLN A 338 0.20 -16.35 -5.01
CA GLN A 338 0.25 -16.40 -6.48
C GLN A 338 1.59 -16.96 -6.96
N ARG A 339 2.70 -16.55 -6.37
CA ARG A 339 4.03 -17.08 -6.69
C ARG A 339 4.15 -18.58 -6.37
N ILE A 340 3.66 -19.01 -5.20
CA ILE A 340 3.66 -20.45 -4.86
C ILE A 340 2.77 -21.22 -5.83
N PHE A 341 1.59 -20.68 -6.17
CA PHE A 341 0.73 -21.28 -7.19
C PHE A 341 1.45 -21.38 -8.54
N GLY A 342 2.11 -20.31 -9.00
CA GLY A 342 2.93 -20.33 -10.22
C GLY A 342 3.99 -21.41 -10.20
N ASN A 343 4.70 -21.59 -9.07
CA ASN A 343 5.69 -22.66 -8.88
C ASN A 343 5.05 -24.05 -8.93
N LEU A 344 3.84 -24.23 -8.39
CA LEU A 344 3.11 -25.51 -8.49
C LEU A 344 2.77 -25.83 -9.95
N VAL A 345 2.31 -24.84 -10.71
CA VAL A 345 2.05 -24.98 -12.15
C VAL A 345 3.33 -25.30 -12.90
N ALA A 346 4.40 -24.53 -12.68
CA ALA A 346 5.69 -24.72 -13.32
C ALA A 346 6.24 -26.14 -13.09
N ASN A 347 6.15 -26.62 -11.85
CA ASN A 347 6.54 -27.99 -11.52
C ASN A 347 5.65 -29.05 -12.14
N SER A 348 4.34 -28.81 -12.22
CA SER A 348 3.38 -29.77 -12.79
C SER A 348 3.49 -29.84 -14.30
N MET A 349 3.64 -28.72 -14.96
CA MET A 349 3.72 -28.60 -16.41
C MET A 349 5.16 -28.71 -16.95
N ASN A 350 6.16 -28.93 -16.08
CA ASN A 350 7.58 -29.06 -16.42
C ASN A 350 8.13 -27.83 -17.16
N PHE A 351 7.89 -26.64 -16.62
CA PHE A 351 8.47 -25.40 -17.12
C PHE A 351 10.00 -25.47 -17.11
N SER A 352 10.64 -24.76 -18.01
CA SER A 352 12.10 -24.61 -18.03
C SER A 352 12.61 -23.92 -16.76
N LEU A 353 13.90 -24.07 -16.46
CA LEU A 353 14.52 -23.29 -15.39
C LEU A 353 14.42 -21.78 -15.67
N GLU A 354 14.58 -21.38 -16.94
CA GLU A 354 14.46 -19.98 -17.38
C GLU A 354 13.06 -19.42 -17.09
N ASP A 355 11.98 -20.19 -17.36
CA ASP A 355 10.62 -19.75 -17.04
C ASP A 355 10.39 -19.64 -15.52
N THR A 356 10.99 -20.54 -14.74
CA THR A 356 10.87 -20.51 -13.27
C THR A 356 11.62 -19.32 -12.68
N ASP A 357 12.82 -19.03 -13.18
CA ASP A 357 13.60 -17.86 -12.78
C ASP A 357 12.88 -16.56 -13.17
N LYS A 358 12.34 -16.50 -14.38
CA LYS A 358 11.52 -15.38 -14.87
C LYS A 358 10.28 -15.15 -14.00
N LEU A 359 9.57 -16.21 -13.60
CA LEU A 359 8.42 -16.09 -12.70
C LEU A 359 8.84 -15.45 -11.38
N PHE A 360 9.94 -15.90 -10.78
CA PHE A 360 10.46 -15.33 -9.53
C PHE A 360 10.84 -13.85 -9.70
N GLU A 361 11.58 -13.52 -10.77
CA GLU A 361 12.03 -12.16 -11.04
C GLU A 361 10.87 -11.19 -11.28
N GLU A 362 9.85 -11.60 -12.05
CA GLU A 362 8.68 -10.77 -12.34
C GLU A 362 7.81 -10.57 -11.08
N GLU A 363 7.62 -11.60 -10.26
CA GLU A 363 6.87 -11.50 -9.00
C GLU A 363 7.55 -10.58 -7.98
N LEU A 364 8.88 -10.67 -7.85
CA LEU A 364 9.64 -9.77 -6.97
C LEU A 364 9.67 -8.34 -7.52
N THR A 365 9.81 -8.18 -8.84
CA THR A 365 9.73 -6.88 -9.51
C THR A 365 8.38 -6.22 -9.25
N MET A 366 7.29 -6.96 -9.42
CA MET A 366 5.92 -6.47 -9.17
C MET A 366 5.74 -6.01 -7.72
N LEU A 367 6.22 -6.78 -6.74
CA LEU A 367 6.17 -6.37 -5.34
C LEU A 367 6.88 -5.03 -5.11
N ILE A 368 8.10 -4.89 -5.65
CA ILE A 368 8.89 -3.68 -5.47
C ILE A 368 8.24 -2.48 -6.17
N LEU A 369 7.75 -2.66 -7.39
CA LEU A 369 7.03 -1.62 -8.12
C LEU A 369 5.82 -1.12 -7.33
N HIS A 370 5.05 -2.03 -6.75
CA HIS A 370 3.88 -1.72 -5.94
C HIS A 370 4.24 -0.90 -4.70
N GLU A 371 5.21 -1.38 -3.89
CA GLU A 371 5.61 -0.67 -2.66
C GLU A 371 6.24 0.70 -2.97
N VAL A 372 7.01 0.81 -4.04
CA VAL A 372 7.51 2.11 -4.52
C VAL A 372 6.35 3.01 -4.93
N GLY A 373 5.33 2.50 -5.62
CA GLY A 373 4.13 3.27 -5.98
C GLY A 373 3.47 3.93 -4.77
N HIS A 374 3.37 3.21 -3.65
CA HIS A 374 2.88 3.78 -2.39
C HIS A 374 3.75 4.92 -1.88
N THR A 375 5.06 4.79 -1.95
CA THR A 375 5.98 5.85 -1.55
C THR A 375 5.98 7.06 -2.49
N LEU A 376 5.38 6.93 -3.68
CA LEU A 376 5.11 8.03 -4.61
C LEU A 376 3.73 8.68 -4.41
N GLY A 377 2.98 8.22 -3.42
CA GLY A 377 1.67 8.72 -3.05
C GLY A 377 0.48 7.95 -3.63
N LEU A 378 0.70 6.99 -4.52
CA LEU A 378 -0.38 6.23 -5.15
C LEU A 378 -1.07 5.30 -4.14
N ASN A 379 -2.40 5.27 -4.15
CA ASN A 379 -3.17 4.23 -3.49
C ASN A 379 -3.49 3.09 -4.49
N HIS A 380 -4.20 2.05 -4.04
CA HIS A 380 -4.52 0.90 -4.89
C HIS A 380 -5.45 1.27 -6.06
N ASN A 381 -5.29 0.54 -7.17
CA ASN A 381 -6.21 0.56 -8.30
C ASN A 381 -6.64 -0.86 -8.69
N MET A 382 -7.69 -1.37 -8.04
CA MET A 382 -8.23 -2.72 -8.24
C MET A 382 -9.05 -2.87 -9.54
N GLY A 383 -9.01 -1.90 -10.44
CA GLY A 383 -9.68 -1.93 -11.74
C GLY A 383 -8.75 -2.05 -12.93
N ALA A 384 -7.44 -2.14 -12.67
CA ALA A 384 -6.44 -2.08 -13.73
C ALA A 384 -6.34 -3.34 -14.59
N THR A 385 -6.82 -4.49 -14.11
CA THR A 385 -6.88 -5.75 -14.86
C THR A 385 -7.77 -5.69 -16.10
N THR A 386 -8.66 -4.70 -16.20
CA THR A 386 -9.55 -4.53 -17.35
C THR A 386 -8.87 -4.01 -18.63
N LEU A 387 -7.54 -3.87 -18.63
CA LEU A 387 -6.75 -3.33 -19.75
C LEU A 387 -6.86 -4.20 -21.03
N HIS A 388 -6.78 -5.53 -20.89
CA HIS A 388 -6.71 -6.46 -22.00
C HIS A 388 -7.85 -7.48 -21.96
N ASN A 389 -8.21 -8.01 -23.12
CA ASN A 389 -9.08 -9.19 -23.21
C ASN A 389 -8.28 -10.49 -22.94
N ASN A 390 -8.99 -11.61 -22.76
CA ASN A 390 -8.38 -12.91 -22.43
C ASN A 390 -7.35 -13.44 -23.44
N LYS A 391 -7.39 -12.98 -24.69
CA LYS A 391 -6.41 -13.37 -25.70
C LYS A 391 -5.15 -12.49 -25.60
N ASP A 392 -5.36 -11.19 -25.49
CA ASP A 392 -4.26 -10.20 -25.52
C ASP A 392 -3.43 -10.25 -24.24
N VAL A 393 -4.02 -10.61 -23.09
CA VAL A 393 -3.32 -10.76 -21.81
C VAL A 393 -2.23 -11.84 -21.85
N HIS A 394 -2.35 -12.82 -22.74
CA HIS A 394 -1.32 -13.85 -22.95
C HIS A 394 -0.38 -13.53 -24.14
N ASN A 395 -0.58 -12.41 -24.83
CA ASN A 395 0.25 -12.04 -25.97
C ASN A 395 1.46 -11.20 -25.51
N PRO A 396 2.69 -11.76 -25.55
CA PRO A 396 3.88 -11.04 -25.07
C PRO A 396 4.16 -9.76 -25.86
N GLU A 397 3.88 -9.69 -27.17
CA GLU A 397 4.11 -8.46 -27.97
C GLU A 397 3.25 -7.29 -27.47
N ILE A 398 2.04 -7.58 -26.95
CA ILE A 398 1.14 -6.57 -26.41
C ILE A 398 1.55 -6.23 -24.98
N THR A 399 1.68 -7.24 -24.10
CA THR A 399 1.86 -7.02 -22.67
C THR A 399 3.24 -6.43 -22.34
N TYR A 400 4.31 -6.80 -23.04
CA TYR A 400 5.61 -6.13 -22.87
C TYR A 400 5.59 -4.66 -23.29
N LYS A 401 4.72 -4.28 -24.22
CA LYS A 401 4.57 -2.90 -24.68
C LYS A 401 3.67 -2.06 -23.77
N GLU A 402 2.47 -2.56 -23.47
CA GLU A 402 1.40 -1.81 -22.80
C GLU A 402 1.35 -2.05 -21.28
N GLY A 403 1.96 -3.09 -20.76
CA GLY A 403 1.81 -3.63 -19.41
C GLY A 403 0.89 -4.86 -19.44
N LEU A 404 0.98 -5.71 -18.46
CA LEU A 404 0.06 -6.83 -18.27
C LEU A 404 -1.29 -6.31 -17.75
N SER A 405 -1.24 -5.39 -16.81
CA SER A 405 -2.36 -4.59 -16.32
C SER A 405 -2.12 -3.09 -16.56
N ALA A 406 -3.10 -2.26 -16.27
CA ALA A 406 -2.97 -0.81 -16.41
C ALA A 406 -2.19 -0.17 -15.25
N SER A 407 -2.03 -0.86 -14.12
CA SER A 407 -1.39 -0.33 -12.91
C SER A 407 -0.74 -1.42 -12.08
N VAL A 408 0.47 -1.15 -11.63
CA VAL A 408 1.16 -1.98 -10.63
C VAL A 408 0.53 -1.87 -9.23
N MET A 409 -0.44 -0.97 -9.06
CA MET A 409 -1.20 -0.82 -7.81
C MET A 409 -2.41 -1.74 -7.72
N ASP A 410 -2.58 -2.68 -8.66
CA ASP A 410 -3.62 -3.72 -8.65
C ASP A 410 -3.15 -5.00 -7.95
N TYR A 411 -4.10 -5.78 -7.45
CA TYR A 411 -3.91 -7.11 -6.86
C TYR A 411 -4.30 -8.22 -7.85
N HIS A 412 -3.79 -8.13 -9.06
CA HIS A 412 -4.14 -9.07 -10.13
C HIS A 412 -3.66 -10.52 -9.86
N ALA A 413 -4.31 -11.49 -10.48
CA ALA A 413 -3.85 -12.87 -10.51
C ALA A 413 -2.50 -13.00 -11.25
N ILE A 414 -1.66 -13.97 -10.85
CA ILE A 414 -0.51 -14.34 -11.68
C ILE A 414 -1.00 -14.81 -13.06
N ASN A 415 -0.39 -14.30 -14.11
CA ASN A 415 -0.79 -14.65 -15.49
C ASN A 415 -0.11 -15.94 -15.94
N ILE A 416 -0.87 -17.04 -15.90
CA ILE A 416 -0.42 -18.33 -16.43
C ILE A 416 -1.17 -18.58 -17.75
N ALA A 417 -0.42 -18.77 -18.82
CA ALA A 417 -1.00 -19.08 -20.13
C ALA A 417 -1.68 -20.45 -20.13
N PRO A 418 -2.85 -20.58 -20.78
CA PRO A 418 -3.49 -21.87 -20.95
C PRO A 418 -2.61 -22.88 -21.73
N PRO A 419 -2.78 -24.19 -21.57
CA PRO A 419 -2.05 -25.20 -22.33
C PRO A 419 -2.07 -24.94 -23.82
N GLY A 420 -0.88 -24.97 -24.45
CA GLY A 420 -0.74 -24.76 -25.91
C GLY A 420 -0.65 -23.27 -26.31
N VAL A 421 -0.72 -22.35 -25.35
CA VAL A 421 -0.45 -20.91 -25.55
C VAL A 421 0.94 -20.60 -25.01
N GLU A 422 1.72 -19.81 -25.74
CA GLU A 422 3.04 -19.36 -25.30
C GLU A 422 2.92 -18.56 -24.01
N GLN A 423 3.79 -18.85 -23.02
CA GLN A 423 3.82 -18.11 -21.77
C GLN A 423 4.45 -16.74 -22.00
N GLY A 424 3.67 -15.67 -21.80
CA GLY A 424 4.13 -14.30 -21.82
C GLY A 424 4.68 -13.85 -20.45
N GLN A 425 4.29 -12.65 -20.02
CA GLN A 425 4.58 -12.16 -18.68
C GLN A 425 3.74 -12.89 -17.63
N PHE A 426 4.33 -13.16 -16.48
CA PHE A 426 3.64 -13.66 -15.30
C PHE A 426 3.03 -12.52 -14.48
N SER A 427 3.73 -11.38 -14.44
CA SER A 427 3.34 -10.18 -13.70
C SER A 427 3.81 -8.91 -14.39
N ASP A 428 3.34 -7.75 -13.90
CA ASP A 428 3.82 -6.46 -14.39
C ASP A 428 5.27 -6.21 -13.98
N ILE A 429 6.05 -5.70 -14.92
CA ILE A 429 7.49 -5.42 -14.76
C ILE A 429 7.84 -3.94 -14.92
N LYS A 430 6.84 -3.09 -15.08
CA LYS A 430 6.96 -1.63 -15.20
C LYS A 430 5.64 -0.95 -14.87
N PRO A 431 5.65 0.34 -14.49
CA PRO A 431 4.44 1.13 -14.30
C PRO A 431 3.55 1.14 -15.54
N GLY A 432 2.26 0.83 -15.34
CA GLY A 432 1.26 0.72 -16.40
C GLY A 432 0.79 2.08 -16.93
N LEU A 433 -0.22 2.05 -17.80
CA LEU A 433 -0.78 3.26 -18.42
C LEU A 433 -1.43 4.18 -17.39
N TYR A 434 -2.15 3.60 -16.42
CA TYR A 434 -2.74 4.34 -15.30
C TYR A 434 -1.69 4.99 -14.44
N ASP A 435 -0.64 4.26 -14.06
CA ASP A 435 0.43 4.78 -13.21
C ASP A 435 1.13 5.98 -13.85
N GLN A 436 1.40 5.89 -15.16
CA GLN A 436 2.01 6.98 -15.92
C GLN A 436 1.11 8.21 -15.96
N TRP A 437 -0.22 8.03 -16.12
CA TRP A 437 -1.20 9.10 -16.10
C TRP A 437 -1.35 9.71 -14.70
N ALA A 438 -1.32 8.87 -13.66
CA ALA A 438 -1.38 9.34 -12.27
C ALA A 438 -0.15 10.18 -11.91
N ILE A 439 1.05 9.75 -12.28
CA ILE A 439 2.28 10.55 -12.07
C ILE A 439 2.23 11.86 -12.86
N GLU A 440 1.73 11.85 -14.12
CA GLU A 440 1.54 13.08 -14.89
C GLU A 440 0.64 14.08 -14.17
N PHE A 441 -0.49 13.62 -13.61
CA PHE A 441 -1.42 14.47 -12.85
C PHE A 441 -0.76 15.13 -11.64
N ALA A 442 -0.08 14.34 -10.81
CA ALA A 442 0.44 14.85 -9.54
C ALA A 442 1.73 15.65 -9.69
N TYR A 443 2.61 15.24 -10.61
CA TYR A 443 3.99 15.71 -10.64
C TYR A 443 4.32 16.68 -11.77
N THR A 444 3.43 16.89 -12.77
CA THR A 444 3.68 17.94 -13.79
C THR A 444 3.64 19.32 -13.12
N PRO A 445 4.73 20.09 -13.17
CA PRO A 445 4.80 21.38 -12.48
C PRO A 445 4.06 22.48 -13.25
N ASN A 446 3.67 23.54 -12.54
CA ASN A 446 3.08 24.77 -13.07
C ASN A 446 1.81 24.58 -13.91
N LEU A 447 0.99 23.57 -13.60
CA LEU A 447 -0.28 23.34 -14.29
C LEU A 447 -1.32 24.37 -13.89
N SER A 448 -1.95 25.00 -14.89
CA SER A 448 -3.20 25.72 -14.70
C SER A 448 -4.35 24.76 -14.40
N GLU A 449 -5.42 25.26 -13.81
CA GLU A 449 -6.63 24.46 -13.56
C GLU A 449 -7.19 23.83 -14.85
N GLU A 450 -7.15 24.57 -15.98
CA GLU A 450 -7.59 24.05 -17.28
C GLU A 450 -6.74 22.86 -17.75
N GLU A 451 -5.42 22.90 -17.52
CA GLU A 451 -4.51 21.81 -17.87
C GLU A 451 -4.72 20.60 -16.97
N ILE A 452 -4.93 20.81 -15.67
CA ILE A 452 -5.31 19.74 -14.73
C ILE A 452 -6.58 19.05 -15.23
N GLN A 453 -7.62 19.81 -15.58
CA GLN A 453 -8.87 19.24 -16.10
C GLN A 453 -8.68 18.51 -17.44
N LYS A 454 -7.78 18.94 -18.31
CA LYS A 454 -7.42 18.20 -19.55
C LYS A 454 -6.80 16.83 -19.22
N ILE A 455 -5.90 16.76 -18.23
CA ILE A 455 -5.32 15.49 -17.78
C ILE A 455 -6.42 14.58 -17.21
N LEU A 456 -7.22 15.09 -16.30
CA LEU A 456 -8.29 14.33 -15.63
C LEU A 456 -9.40 13.86 -16.59
N ASN A 457 -9.70 14.60 -17.65
CA ASN A 457 -10.71 14.21 -18.65
C ASN A 457 -10.31 12.99 -19.48
N ARG A 458 -9.04 12.56 -19.41
CA ARG A 458 -8.58 11.29 -20.01
C ARG A 458 -8.98 10.05 -19.19
N SER A 459 -9.67 10.19 -18.08
CA SER A 459 -10.15 9.09 -17.23
C SER A 459 -11.00 8.04 -17.97
N GLN A 460 -11.51 8.36 -19.18
CA GLN A 460 -12.29 7.45 -20.02
C GLN A 460 -11.45 6.72 -21.08
N GLU A 461 -10.16 7.04 -21.20
CA GLU A 461 -9.26 6.38 -22.14
C GLU A 461 -8.94 4.96 -21.66
N LYS A 462 -8.55 4.08 -22.61
CA LYS A 462 -8.12 2.72 -22.31
C LYS A 462 -6.95 2.75 -21.33
N GLY A 463 -7.06 2.01 -20.24
CA GLY A 463 -6.04 1.91 -19.20
C GLY A 463 -6.08 3.00 -18.13
N HIS A 464 -7.08 3.91 -18.13
CA HIS A 464 -7.21 4.93 -17.09
C HIS A 464 -8.38 4.67 -16.13
N PHE A 465 -8.96 3.49 -16.16
CA PHE A 465 -10.02 3.11 -15.21
C PHE A 465 -9.46 3.00 -13.79
N PHE A 466 -10.20 3.57 -12.84
CA PHE A 466 -9.81 3.61 -11.43
C PHE A 466 -10.90 3.10 -10.51
N GLY A 467 -10.51 2.27 -9.58
CA GLY A 467 -11.30 1.84 -8.43
C GLY A 467 -10.39 1.36 -7.30
N ASN A 468 -10.57 1.91 -6.10
CA ASN A 468 -9.71 1.62 -4.96
C ASN A 468 -10.34 0.62 -3.97
N ASP A 469 -9.71 0.43 -2.80
CA ASP A 469 -10.18 -0.49 -1.75
C ASP A 469 -11.60 -0.19 -1.25
N ALA A 470 -12.05 1.06 -1.31
CA ALA A 470 -13.42 1.43 -0.93
C ALA A 470 -14.47 1.03 -1.97
N ASP A 471 -14.03 0.79 -3.20
CA ASP A 471 -14.88 0.42 -4.35
C ASP A 471 -14.88 -1.07 -4.61
N ASP A 472 -13.90 -1.80 -4.07
CA ASP A 472 -13.81 -3.22 -4.31
C ASP A 472 -14.93 -4.00 -3.60
N MET A 473 -15.35 -5.08 -4.24
CA MET A 473 -16.51 -5.87 -3.82
C MET A 473 -16.32 -6.62 -2.49
N ARG A 474 -15.11 -6.61 -1.92
CA ARG A 474 -14.87 -7.21 -0.60
C ARG A 474 -15.47 -6.40 0.54
N SER A 475 -15.74 -5.12 0.32
CA SER A 475 -16.34 -4.24 1.33
C SER A 475 -17.84 -4.37 1.33
N PRO A 476 -18.48 -5.05 2.29
CA PRO A 476 -19.93 -5.26 2.33
C PRO A 476 -20.68 -3.92 2.30
N GLY A 477 -21.60 -3.80 1.34
CA GLY A 477 -22.46 -2.63 1.19
C GLY A 477 -21.79 -1.39 0.59
N ARG A 478 -20.54 -1.48 0.12
CA ARG A 478 -19.81 -0.38 -0.52
C ARG A 478 -19.48 -0.68 -1.99
N GLY A 479 -18.78 -1.79 -2.26
CA GLY A 479 -18.41 -2.17 -3.61
C GLY A 479 -19.61 -2.69 -4.41
N ILE A 480 -19.87 -2.09 -5.57
CA ILE A 480 -20.95 -2.48 -6.49
C ILE A 480 -20.44 -2.74 -7.92
N ASP A 481 -19.23 -2.29 -8.25
CA ASP A 481 -18.65 -2.44 -9.58
C ASP A 481 -17.81 -3.72 -9.66
N PRO A 482 -18.27 -4.74 -10.40
CA PRO A 482 -17.56 -6.02 -10.51
C PRO A 482 -16.29 -5.98 -11.37
N ARG A 483 -15.90 -4.82 -11.87
CA ARG A 483 -14.61 -4.59 -12.53
C ARG A 483 -13.51 -4.20 -11.53
N VAL A 484 -13.89 -3.90 -10.29
CA VAL A 484 -12.98 -3.56 -9.21
C VAL A 484 -12.85 -4.77 -8.30
N ASN A 485 -11.82 -5.56 -8.52
CA ASN A 485 -11.61 -6.85 -7.87
C ASN A 485 -10.15 -7.09 -7.49
N ILE A 486 -9.92 -8.21 -6.81
CA ILE A 486 -8.58 -8.78 -6.58
C ILE A 486 -8.53 -10.21 -7.10
N GLY A 487 -7.39 -10.64 -7.56
CA GLY A 487 -7.16 -12.01 -8.02
C GLY A 487 -7.88 -12.36 -9.32
N ASP A 488 -8.31 -11.34 -10.06
CA ASP A 488 -8.85 -11.44 -11.41
C ASP A 488 -7.83 -11.03 -12.48
N MET A 489 -8.22 -11.13 -13.72
CA MET A 489 -7.48 -10.67 -14.89
C MET A 489 -8.44 -10.54 -16.08
N SER A 490 -8.12 -9.63 -17.00
CA SER A 490 -8.81 -9.35 -18.25
C SER A 490 -10.17 -8.60 -18.13
N ASP A 491 -10.64 -8.06 -19.23
CA ASP A 491 -11.94 -7.39 -19.35
C ASP A 491 -13.14 -8.35 -19.36
N ASP A 492 -12.90 -9.68 -19.50
CA ASP A 492 -13.86 -10.75 -19.25
C ASP A 492 -13.37 -11.66 -18.11
N PRO A 493 -13.52 -11.23 -16.85
CA PRO A 493 -13.05 -11.98 -15.69
C PRO A 493 -13.76 -13.34 -15.53
N VAL A 494 -14.95 -13.51 -16.09
CA VAL A 494 -15.67 -14.80 -16.07
C VAL A 494 -14.95 -15.84 -16.94
N GLU A 495 -14.52 -15.46 -18.14
CA GLU A 495 -13.76 -16.36 -19.01
C GLU A 495 -12.39 -16.67 -18.43
N TYR A 496 -11.72 -15.67 -17.87
CA TYR A 496 -10.44 -15.88 -17.18
C TYR A 496 -10.59 -16.87 -16.01
N ALA A 497 -11.63 -16.72 -15.20
CA ALA A 497 -11.94 -17.61 -14.08
C ALA A 497 -12.18 -19.07 -14.54
N ILE A 498 -12.87 -19.25 -15.66
CA ILE A 498 -13.05 -20.59 -16.28
C ILE A 498 -11.70 -21.19 -16.70
N GLY A 499 -10.83 -20.38 -17.28
CA GLY A 499 -9.46 -20.79 -17.64
C GLY A 499 -8.66 -21.22 -16.41
N ARG A 500 -8.71 -20.43 -15.34
CA ARG A 500 -8.05 -20.72 -14.06
C ARG A 500 -8.57 -22.01 -13.43
N TYR A 501 -9.87 -22.21 -13.40
CA TYR A 501 -10.49 -23.45 -12.92
C TYR A 501 -9.96 -24.67 -13.69
N LYS A 502 -9.96 -24.60 -15.03
CA LYS A 502 -9.48 -25.72 -15.88
C LYS A 502 -8.00 -26.01 -15.63
N LEU A 503 -7.16 -25.00 -15.52
CA LEU A 503 -5.74 -25.16 -15.20
C LEU A 503 -5.54 -25.88 -13.86
N VAL A 504 -6.27 -25.46 -12.81
CA VAL A 504 -6.19 -26.11 -11.50
C VAL A 504 -6.62 -27.57 -11.57
N GLN A 505 -7.72 -27.88 -12.29
CA GLN A 505 -8.18 -29.27 -12.46
C GLN A 505 -7.17 -30.14 -13.23
N GLU A 506 -6.43 -29.56 -14.16
CA GLU A 506 -5.42 -30.28 -14.94
C GLU A 506 -4.19 -30.65 -14.08
N ILE A 507 -3.72 -29.71 -13.24
CA ILE A 507 -2.49 -29.93 -12.45
C ILE A 507 -2.74 -30.67 -11.13
N MET A 508 -3.96 -30.60 -10.58
CA MET A 508 -4.30 -31.12 -9.26
C MET A 508 -3.98 -32.62 -9.07
N PRO A 509 -4.24 -33.53 -10.03
CA PRO A 509 -3.92 -34.95 -9.87
C PRO A 509 -2.42 -35.23 -9.68
N ASP A 510 -1.56 -34.47 -10.35
CA ASP A 510 -0.11 -34.68 -10.35
C ASP A 510 0.58 -34.16 -9.09
N ILE A 511 -0.05 -33.25 -8.39
CA ILE A 511 0.55 -32.54 -7.24
C ILE A 511 0.93 -33.47 -6.13
N VAL A 512 0.05 -34.43 -5.80
CA VAL A 512 0.30 -35.37 -4.70
C VAL A 512 1.56 -36.17 -4.96
N GLU A 513 1.75 -36.68 -6.16
CA GLU A 513 2.92 -37.49 -6.49
C GLU A 513 4.19 -36.66 -6.61
N LYS A 514 4.11 -35.51 -7.28
CA LYS A 514 5.27 -34.63 -7.49
C LYS A 514 5.78 -34.00 -6.20
N ILE A 515 4.89 -33.63 -5.27
CA ILE A 515 5.29 -33.07 -3.99
C ILE A 515 5.81 -34.15 -3.04
N LYS A 516 5.17 -35.33 -2.97
CA LYS A 516 5.67 -36.47 -2.19
C LYS A 516 7.09 -36.85 -2.58
N SER A 517 7.45 -36.74 -3.84
CA SER A 517 8.81 -37.04 -4.29
C SER A 517 9.87 -36.01 -3.82
N LYS A 518 9.43 -34.82 -3.39
CA LYS A 518 10.30 -33.69 -2.99
C LYS A 518 10.21 -33.34 -1.49
N SER A 519 9.24 -33.88 -0.77
CA SER A 519 8.98 -33.55 0.62
C SER A 519 8.71 -34.80 1.45
N ASP A 520 9.30 -34.86 2.65
CA ASP A 520 9.12 -35.96 3.62
C ASP A 520 7.84 -35.83 4.45
N THR A 521 7.04 -34.76 4.25
CA THR A 521 5.84 -34.47 5.06
C THR A 521 4.58 -34.27 4.21
N TRP A 522 3.45 -34.68 4.75
CA TRP A 522 2.13 -34.41 4.17
C TRP A 522 1.74 -32.93 4.22
N GLU A 523 2.36 -32.15 5.10
CA GLU A 523 2.07 -30.73 5.26
C GLU A 523 2.22 -29.96 3.94
N SER A 524 3.28 -30.20 3.19
CA SER A 524 3.52 -29.58 1.88
C SER A 524 2.45 -29.97 0.85
N VAL A 525 1.93 -31.20 0.93
CA VAL A 525 0.84 -31.68 0.07
C VAL A 525 -0.46 -30.94 0.40
N TYR A 526 -0.80 -30.84 1.69
CA TYR A 526 -1.99 -30.15 2.14
C TYR A 526 -1.93 -28.66 1.79
N GLN A 527 -0.81 -27.98 2.06
CA GLN A 527 -0.62 -26.58 1.68
C GLN A 527 -0.87 -26.37 0.18
N SER A 528 -0.26 -27.19 -0.67
CA SER A 528 -0.40 -27.08 -2.11
C SER A 528 -1.84 -27.30 -2.57
N TYR A 529 -2.51 -28.30 -1.99
CA TYR A 529 -3.92 -28.55 -2.25
C TYR A 529 -4.80 -27.36 -1.88
N PHE A 530 -4.59 -26.77 -0.69
CA PHE A 530 -5.35 -25.59 -0.26
C PHE A 530 -5.10 -24.38 -1.16
N ILE A 531 -3.86 -24.14 -1.61
CA ILE A 531 -3.54 -23.06 -2.55
C ILE A 531 -4.33 -23.26 -3.86
N LEU A 532 -4.37 -24.49 -4.40
CA LEU A 532 -5.15 -24.78 -5.60
C LEU A 532 -6.64 -24.56 -5.39
N MET A 533 -7.19 -25.01 -4.27
CA MET A 533 -8.60 -24.80 -3.95
C MET A 533 -8.92 -23.30 -3.79
N ARG A 534 -8.02 -22.53 -3.19
CA ARG A 534 -8.19 -21.07 -3.08
C ARG A 534 -8.22 -20.38 -4.45
N GLN A 535 -7.39 -20.81 -5.41
CA GLN A 535 -7.46 -20.28 -6.78
C GLN A 535 -8.85 -20.49 -7.40
N ILE A 536 -9.47 -21.66 -7.17
CA ILE A 536 -10.84 -21.93 -7.61
C ILE A 536 -11.83 -21.01 -6.86
N MET A 537 -11.72 -20.93 -5.53
CA MET A 537 -12.64 -20.13 -4.70
C MET A 537 -12.60 -18.66 -5.10
N THR A 538 -11.40 -18.06 -5.18
CA THR A 538 -11.22 -16.67 -5.60
C THR A 538 -11.79 -16.43 -6.99
N SER A 539 -11.53 -17.33 -7.94
CA SER A 539 -12.08 -17.23 -9.30
C SER A 539 -13.61 -17.28 -9.30
N MET A 540 -14.23 -18.15 -8.50
CA MET A 540 -15.69 -18.24 -8.42
C MET A 540 -16.30 -17.05 -7.66
N ASP A 541 -15.60 -16.47 -6.70
CA ASP A 541 -16.00 -15.25 -6.03
C ASP A 541 -16.06 -14.08 -7.03
N VAL A 542 -15.01 -13.87 -7.83
CA VAL A 542 -14.97 -12.88 -8.93
C VAL A 542 -16.16 -13.07 -9.90
N VAL A 543 -16.46 -14.31 -10.27
CA VAL A 543 -17.63 -14.62 -11.12
C VAL A 543 -18.92 -14.22 -10.44
N SER A 544 -19.08 -14.48 -9.13
CA SER A 544 -20.30 -14.20 -8.38
C SER A 544 -20.67 -12.72 -8.38
N ARG A 545 -19.66 -11.85 -8.36
CA ARG A 545 -19.81 -10.40 -8.30
C ARG A 545 -20.41 -9.77 -9.54
N GLN A 546 -20.40 -10.49 -10.67
CA GLN A 546 -21.08 -10.03 -11.88
C GLN A 546 -22.61 -10.01 -11.73
N ILE A 547 -23.17 -10.82 -10.80
CA ILE A 547 -24.61 -10.96 -10.62
C ILE A 547 -25.14 -9.82 -9.76
N GLY A 548 -26.01 -8.99 -10.33
CA GLY A 548 -26.54 -7.79 -9.67
C GLY A 548 -25.55 -6.63 -9.62
N GLY A 549 -24.38 -6.76 -10.23
CA GLY A 549 -23.35 -5.73 -10.26
C GLY A 549 -23.76 -4.48 -11.05
N VAL A 550 -23.12 -3.35 -10.75
CA VAL A 550 -23.35 -2.06 -11.40
C VAL A 550 -22.01 -1.45 -11.76
N TYR A 551 -21.79 -1.17 -13.03
CA TYR A 551 -20.64 -0.43 -13.50
C TYR A 551 -20.73 1.03 -13.07
N VAL A 552 -19.68 1.55 -12.46
CA VAL A 552 -19.59 2.93 -11.98
C VAL A 552 -18.63 3.72 -12.85
N THR A 553 -19.07 4.86 -13.37
CA THR A 553 -18.23 5.74 -14.16
C THR A 553 -18.08 7.08 -13.45
N ARG A 554 -16.85 7.43 -13.09
CA ARG A 554 -16.51 8.66 -12.39
C ARG A 554 -16.12 9.73 -13.40
N HIS A 555 -17.07 10.47 -13.88
CA HIS A 555 -16.84 11.66 -14.71
C HIS A 555 -17.70 12.82 -14.19
N PRO A 556 -17.24 14.05 -14.33
CA PRO A 556 -18.03 15.22 -13.95
C PRO A 556 -19.34 15.30 -14.73
N SER A 557 -20.41 15.71 -14.06
CA SER A 557 -21.76 15.81 -14.65
C SER A 557 -21.83 16.81 -15.81
N ASN A 558 -20.91 17.75 -15.89
CA ASN A 558 -20.80 18.77 -16.95
C ASN A 558 -20.01 18.29 -18.17
N THR A 559 -19.42 17.10 -18.14
CA THR A 559 -18.73 16.53 -19.32
C THR A 559 -19.73 15.81 -20.22
N LYS A 560 -19.54 15.94 -21.54
CA LYS A 560 -20.30 15.16 -22.52
C LYS A 560 -19.80 13.72 -22.54
N SER A 561 -20.09 12.95 -21.50
CA SER A 561 -19.80 11.52 -21.49
C SER A 561 -20.91 10.75 -22.21
N VAL A 562 -20.51 9.76 -22.98
CA VAL A 562 -21.44 8.80 -23.62
C VAL A 562 -21.92 7.76 -22.59
N LYS A 563 -21.16 7.55 -21.52
CA LYS A 563 -21.46 6.55 -20.47
C LYS A 563 -22.30 7.17 -19.36
N LYS A 564 -23.27 6.40 -18.85
CA LYS A 564 -24.02 6.77 -17.65
C LYS A 564 -23.16 6.63 -16.40
N PRO A 565 -23.40 7.41 -15.33
CA PRO A 565 -22.68 7.26 -14.05
C PRO A 565 -22.83 5.85 -13.46
N TYR A 566 -24.01 5.26 -13.61
CA TYR A 566 -24.34 3.90 -13.14
C TYR A 566 -25.00 3.12 -14.28
N GLU A 567 -24.49 1.94 -14.55
CA GLU A 567 -25.01 1.04 -15.59
C GLU A 567 -25.00 -0.40 -15.06
N ALA A 568 -26.16 -1.05 -15.08
CA ALA A 568 -26.25 -2.44 -14.64
C ALA A 568 -25.36 -3.34 -15.53
N VAL A 569 -24.70 -4.32 -14.91
CA VAL A 569 -23.98 -5.36 -15.67
C VAL A 569 -24.93 -5.99 -16.68
N PRO A 570 -24.50 -6.14 -17.96
CA PRO A 570 -25.39 -6.67 -19.00
C PRO A 570 -25.96 -8.03 -18.63
N TYR A 571 -27.24 -8.26 -18.90
CA TYR A 571 -27.92 -9.53 -18.60
C TYR A 571 -27.17 -10.76 -19.13
N ARG A 572 -26.57 -10.66 -20.31
CA ARG A 572 -25.77 -11.76 -20.90
C ARG A 572 -24.58 -12.12 -20.01
N THR A 573 -23.89 -11.13 -19.43
CA THR A 573 -22.76 -11.35 -18.53
C THR A 573 -23.23 -11.98 -17.22
N GLN A 574 -24.31 -11.47 -16.62
CA GLN A 574 -24.88 -12.03 -15.40
C GLN A 574 -25.35 -13.47 -15.60
N LYS A 575 -25.97 -13.77 -16.75
CA LYS A 575 -26.40 -15.11 -17.11
C LYS A 575 -25.19 -16.06 -17.28
N LYS A 576 -24.14 -15.62 -17.99
CA LYS A 576 -22.88 -16.39 -18.13
C LYS A 576 -22.26 -16.68 -16.76
N ALA A 577 -22.24 -15.71 -15.86
CA ALA A 577 -21.76 -15.87 -14.50
C ALA A 577 -22.56 -16.91 -13.71
N MET A 578 -23.90 -16.85 -13.76
CA MET A 578 -24.76 -17.82 -13.09
C MET A 578 -24.57 -19.24 -13.64
N GLU A 579 -24.47 -19.41 -14.96
CA GLU A 579 -24.21 -20.70 -15.60
C GLU A 579 -22.83 -21.24 -15.20
N THR A 580 -21.83 -20.37 -15.09
CA THR A 580 -20.47 -20.73 -14.65
C THR A 580 -20.48 -21.21 -13.20
N LEU A 581 -21.10 -20.47 -12.29
CA LEU A 581 -21.22 -20.88 -10.88
C LEU A 581 -21.97 -22.20 -10.73
N ASN A 582 -23.07 -22.37 -11.45
CA ASN A 582 -23.84 -23.62 -11.41
C ASN A 582 -22.99 -24.84 -11.87
N LYS A 583 -22.14 -24.62 -12.86
CA LYS A 583 -21.29 -25.69 -13.40
C LYS A 583 -20.09 -26.02 -12.53
N TYR A 584 -19.41 -25.00 -11.97
CA TYR A 584 -18.08 -25.15 -11.37
C TYR A 584 -18.06 -24.99 -9.85
N ALA A 585 -19.03 -24.29 -9.24
CA ALA A 585 -19.08 -24.06 -7.80
C ALA A 585 -20.20 -24.85 -7.10
N PHE A 586 -21.41 -24.91 -7.68
CA PHE A 586 -22.57 -25.52 -7.04
C PHE A 586 -22.80 -26.98 -7.45
N ASN A 587 -22.02 -27.51 -8.36
CA ASN A 587 -22.06 -28.89 -8.74
C ASN A 587 -21.07 -29.69 -7.90
N SER A 588 -21.52 -30.84 -7.34
CA SER A 588 -20.69 -31.74 -6.55
C SER A 588 -19.43 -32.25 -7.27
N GLU A 589 -19.48 -32.35 -8.58
CA GLU A 589 -18.32 -32.72 -9.40
C GLU A 589 -17.30 -31.58 -9.54
N GLY A 590 -17.76 -30.33 -9.45
CA GLY A 590 -16.90 -29.14 -9.61
C GLY A 590 -15.91 -28.92 -8.46
N LEU A 591 -16.27 -29.32 -7.25
CA LEU A 591 -15.47 -29.16 -6.03
C LEU A 591 -15.08 -30.51 -5.39
N LYS A 592 -15.09 -31.58 -6.17
CA LYS A 592 -14.76 -32.92 -5.66
C LYS A 592 -13.31 -32.95 -5.16
N PRO A 593 -13.07 -33.26 -3.86
CA PRO A 593 -11.71 -33.42 -3.37
C PRO A 593 -11.03 -34.62 -4.04
N LEU A 594 -9.71 -34.56 -4.15
CA LEU A 594 -8.94 -35.72 -4.60
C LEU A 594 -9.08 -36.84 -3.59
N ASP A 595 -9.48 -38.04 -4.05
CA ASP A 595 -9.60 -39.23 -3.21
C ASP A 595 -8.27 -39.52 -2.46
N SER A 596 -7.13 -39.22 -3.09
CA SER A 596 -5.79 -39.37 -2.52
C SER A 596 -5.43 -38.37 -1.40
N VAL A 597 -6.21 -37.30 -1.23
CA VAL A 597 -6.03 -36.29 -0.17
C VAL A 597 -7.13 -36.44 0.89
N ALA A 598 -8.30 -36.96 0.50
CA ALA A 598 -9.43 -37.19 1.40
C ALA A 598 -9.29 -38.48 2.24
N ALA A 599 -8.44 -39.41 1.83
CA ALA A 599 -8.11 -40.66 2.54
C ALA A 599 -6.95 -40.49 3.51
#